data_f284b9700829c9d0f89008ce03c8626a
#
_entry.id   f284b9700829c9d0f89008ce03c8626a
#
_cell.length_a   1.000
_cell.length_b   1.000
_cell.length_c   1.000
_cell.angle_alpha   90.00
_cell.angle_beta   90.00
_cell.angle_gamma   90.00
#
_symmetry.space_group_name_H-M   'P 1'
#
loop_
_entity.id
_entity.type
_entity.pdbx_description
1 polymer ?
#
loop_
_entity_poly.entity_id
_entity_poly.type
_entity_poly.pdbx_seq_one_letter_code
_entity_poly.pdbx_strand_id
1 'polypeptide(L)'
;MEGTGKHGGDQLSIKKSKPILIEPETRTHNGFFFLSNLDQVITNFVHTVYLYKAKKGGGGRDTLSDIFKQSMANILVHYYPLAGRLRLGSDGKYNVECTNEGVLFVEARANCNMDQVDVQVITEDHSETIGKLLYRSPGTENILEMPLMTAQVTRFKCGGFALGLSISHCMVDGISAMEFIKSWAETARGMPLTTKPVLDRSILRSRQPPKIDFPFGQYAPAETNNLSNITDPFQGEQILTKCFLFDSNKLAILKNMAMEDGTVKSCSNFTALTAFVLPIECADFGWGEPAQFGGANLPKDSGVFLPDGKEKKGINLILDLPVTAMSIFQELMLL
;
A
#
# COMPACT_ATOMS: atom_id res chain seq x y z
N MET A 1 13.43 -4.71 -43.88
CA MET A 1 12.83 -3.38 -43.72
C MET A 1 11.38 -3.61 -43.32
N GLU A 2 11.12 -3.71 -42.04
CA GLU A 2 9.74 -3.65 -41.52
C GLU A 2 9.76 -2.69 -40.33
N GLY A 3 9.01 -1.60 -40.52
CA GLY A 3 9.00 -0.51 -39.59
C GLY A 3 8.24 -0.88 -38.32
N THR A 4 8.93 -0.77 -37.19
CA THR A 4 8.31 -0.74 -35.88
C THR A 4 7.52 0.56 -35.75
N GLY A 5 6.22 0.47 -36.02
CA GLY A 5 5.28 1.57 -35.75
C GLY A 5 5.28 1.88 -34.26
N LYS A 6 5.88 3.01 -33.86
CA LYS A 6 5.63 3.64 -32.59
C LYS A 6 4.14 3.99 -32.54
N HIS A 7 3.37 3.23 -31.75
CA HIS A 7 2.05 3.68 -31.35
C HIS A 7 2.25 4.96 -30.49
N GLY A 8 2.02 6.11 -31.06
CA GLY A 8 1.85 7.35 -30.37
C GLY A 8 0.52 7.34 -29.61
N GLY A 9 0.46 6.58 -28.51
CA GLY A 9 -0.63 6.67 -27.56
C GLY A 9 -0.49 8.00 -26.81
N ASP A 10 -1.57 8.79 -26.75
CA ASP A 10 -1.64 10.00 -25.91
C ASP A 10 -1.14 9.66 -24.50
N GLN A 11 -0.07 10.34 -24.08
CA GLN A 11 0.50 10.17 -22.77
C GLN A 11 -0.58 10.39 -21.70
N LEU A 12 -0.69 9.52 -20.69
CA LEU A 12 -1.64 9.63 -19.60
C LEU A 12 -1.54 11.02 -18.96
N SER A 13 -2.61 11.79 -19.08
CA SER A 13 -2.76 13.09 -18.42
C SER A 13 -3.92 13.02 -17.43
N ILE A 14 -3.67 13.49 -16.20
CA ILE A 14 -4.66 13.49 -15.13
C ILE A 14 -4.83 14.91 -14.62
N LYS A 15 -6.04 15.43 -14.77
CA LYS A 15 -6.43 16.73 -14.22
C LYS A 15 -6.97 16.51 -12.81
N LYS A 16 -6.24 17.02 -11.81
CA LYS A 16 -6.61 16.96 -10.39
C LYS A 16 -7.35 18.23 -9.96
N SER A 17 -8.34 18.08 -9.08
CA SER A 17 -8.95 19.22 -8.36
C SER A 17 -7.99 19.77 -7.30
N LYS A 18 -8.35 20.89 -6.71
CA LYS A 18 -7.74 21.32 -5.45
C LYS A 18 -8.04 20.24 -4.38
N PRO A 19 -7.06 19.89 -3.52
CA PRO A 19 -7.32 19.00 -2.40
C PRO A 19 -8.28 19.64 -1.40
N ILE A 20 -9.11 18.82 -0.78
CA ILE A 20 -9.99 19.21 0.33
C ILE A 20 -9.68 18.33 1.53
N LEU A 21 -9.88 18.86 2.74
CA LEU A 21 -9.85 18.07 3.96
C LEU A 21 -11.24 17.46 4.18
N ILE A 22 -11.27 16.16 4.47
CA ILE A 22 -12.47 15.45 4.92
C ILE A 22 -12.30 15.20 6.42
N GLU A 23 -13.08 15.93 7.20
CA GLU A 23 -13.14 15.76 8.65
C GLU A 23 -14.05 14.58 9.02
N PRO A 24 -13.91 13.98 10.21
CA PRO A 24 -14.92 13.06 10.74
C PRO A 24 -16.30 13.69 10.76
N GLU A 25 -17.36 12.94 10.41
CA GLU A 25 -18.74 13.45 10.38
C GLU A 25 -19.21 14.04 11.71
N THR A 26 -18.70 13.49 12.81
CA THR A 26 -18.90 14.01 14.15
C THR A 26 -17.58 14.17 14.87
N ARG A 27 -17.50 15.11 15.82
CA ARG A 27 -16.30 15.25 16.65
C ARG A 27 -16.01 13.96 17.39
N THR A 28 -14.76 13.54 17.33
CA THR A 28 -14.27 12.31 17.96
C THR A 28 -13.41 12.63 19.18
N HIS A 29 -12.77 11.61 19.74
CA HIS A 29 -11.86 11.77 20.86
C HIS A 29 -10.74 12.76 20.52
N ASN A 30 -10.47 13.68 21.45
CA ASN A 30 -9.32 14.58 21.41
C ASN A 30 -8.22 14.03 22.33
N GLY A 31 -6.97 14.39 22.05
CA GLY A 31 -5.82 13.97 22.84
C GLY A 31 -4.82 13.19 22.02
N PHE A 32 -3.95 12.45 22.68
CA PHE A 32 -2.88 11.71 22.02
C PHE A 32 -3.23 10.22 21.91
N PHE A 33 -3.09 9.70 20.70
CA PHE A 33 -3.16 8.27 20.44
C PHE A 33 -1.73 7.71 20.48
N PHE A 34 -1.53 6.71 21.33
CA PHE A 34 -0.25 6.08 21.56
C PHE A 34 0.17 5.21 20.37
N LEU A 35 1.43 5.36 19.93
CA LEU A 35 2.08 4.49 18.97
C LEU A 35 3.09 3.58 19.69
N SER A 36 3.00 2.29 19.46
CA SER A 36 3.96 1.32 20.00
C SER A 36 5.33 1.45 19.34
N ASN A 37 6.35 0.82 19.89
CA ASN A 37 7.66 0.77 19.25
C ASN A 37 7.62 0.11 17.87
N LEU A 38 6.71 -0.85 17.65
CA LEU A 38 6.51 -1.50 16.35
C LEU A 38 5.96 -0.53 15.32
N ASP A 39 4.97 0.30 15.71
CA ASP A 39 4.38 1.30 14.83
C ASP A 39 5.40 2.34 14.34
N GLN A 40 6.46 2.56 15.08
CA GLN A 40 7.49 3.58 14.82
C GLN A 40 8.69 3.08 14.02
N VAL A 41 8.75 1.78 13.71
CA VAL A 41 9.86 1.19 12.93
C VAL A 41 9.85 1.69 11.49
N ILE A 42 8.66 1.85 10.91
CA ILE A 42 8.47 2.30 9.53
C ILE A 42 7.66 3.59 9.53
N THR A 43 8.31 4.71 9.23
CA THR A 43 7.66 6.04 9.21
C THR A 43 7.22 6.48 7.81
N ASN A 44 7.43 5.65 6.79
CA ASN A 44 7.09 5.95 5.41
C ASN A 44 5.57 5.88 5.17
N PHE A 45 5.13 6.43 4.04
CA PHE A 45 3.78 6.25 3.54
C PHE A 45 3.70 5.04 2.63
N VAL A 46 2.69 4.19 2.84
CA VAL A 46 2.32 3.12 1.91
C VAL A 46 1.38 3.69 0.86
N HIS A 47 1.71 3.45 -0.40
CA HIS A 47 0.94 3.91 -1.56
C HIS A 47 0.29 2.73 -2.25
N THR A 48 -1.02 2.78 -2.44
CA THR A 48 -1.78 1.73 -3.11
C THR A 48 -2.76 2.32 -4.13
N VAL A 49 -3.01 1.59 -5.21
CA VAL A 49 -3.99 1.97 -6.24
C VAL A 49 -4.92 0.80 -6.52
N TYR A 50 -6.21 1.07 -6.52
CA TYR A 50 -7.29 0.13 -6.83
C TYR A 50 -8.02 0.59 -8.08
N LEU A 51 -8.18 -0.28 -9.07
CA LEU A 51 -8.89 0.00 -10.31
C LEU A 51 -10.26 -0.70 -10.33
N TYR A 52 -11.31 0.06 -10.53
CA TYR A 52 -12.70 -0.44 -10.60
C TYR A 52 -13.30 -0.21 -11.98
N LYS A 53 -13.81 -1.27 -12.59
CA LYS A 53 -14.51 -1.19 -13.89
C LYS A 53 -15.85 -0.46 -13.73
N ALA A 54 -16.30 0.15 -14.82
CA ALA A 54 -17.64 0.72 -14.87
C ALA A 54 -18.69 -0.36 -14.64
N LYS A 55 -19.68 -0.08 -13.78
CA LYS A 55 -20.84 -0.97 -13.58
C LYS A 55 -21.76 -0.90 -14.80
N LYS A 56 -22.14 -2.04 -15.38
CA LYS A 56 -23.12 -2.11 -16.47
C LYS A 56 -24.46 -1.55 -15.98
N GLY A 57 -24.99 -0.53 -16.65
CA GLY A 57 -26.28 0.09 -16.32
C GLY A 57 -26.22 1.05 -15.11
N GLY A 58 -25.06 1.34 -14.55
CA GLY A 58 -24.90 2.25 -13.42
C GLY A 58 -25.12 3.71 -13.83
N GLY A 59 -26.31 4.26 -13.52
CA GLY A 59 -26.54 5.69 -13.44
C GLY A 59 -25.72 6.28 -12.28
N GLY A 60 -25.31 7.54 -12.37
CA GLY A 60 -24.73 8.27 -11.24
C GLY A 60 -23.22 8.50 -11.32
N ARG A 61 -22.72 8.85 -12.52
CA ARG A 61 -21.33 9.32 -12.68
C ARG A 61 -21.00 10.53 -11.78
N ASP A 62 -22.00 11.34 -11.43
CA ASP A 62 -21.83 12.58 -10.66
C ASP A 62 -21.78 12.34 -9.13
N THR A 63 -22.35 11.25 -8.65
CA THR A 63 -22.41 10.95 -7.21
C THR A 63 -21.22 10.16 -6.64
N LEU A 64 -20.31 9.65 -7.50
CA LEU A 64 -19.17 8.85 -7.07
C LEU A 64 -18.33 9.56 -6.01
N SER A 65 -17.91 10.78 -6.30
CA SER A 65 -17.06 11.56 -5.38
C SER A 65 -17.78 11.88 -4.07
N ASP A 66 -19.08 12.12 -4.12
CA ASP A 66 -19.87 12.44 -2.93
C ASP A 66 -20.03 11.20 -2.04
N ILE A 67 -20.21 10.03 -2.64
CA ILE A 67 -20.23 8.76 -1.88
C ILE A 67 -18.89 8.56 -1.17
N PHE A 68 -17.77 8.76 -1.86
CA PHE A 68 -16.45 8.60 -1.26
C PHE A 68 -16.18 9.64 -0.16
N LYS A 69 -16.56 10.90 -0.36
CA LYS A 69 -16.41 11.96 0.66
C LYS A 69 -17.25 11.67 1.90
N GLN A 70 -18.54 11.39 1.71
CA GLN A 70 -19.46 11.14 2.82
C GLN A 70 -19.05 9.88 3.58
N SER A 71 -18.77 8.80 2.89
CA SER A 71 -18.34 7.56 3.55
C SER A 71 -16.98 7.70 4.24
N MET A 72 -16.08 8.55 3.72
CA MET A 72 -14.83 8.88 4.41
C MET A 72 -15.10 9.64 5.71
N ALA A 73 -15.94 10.66 5.69
CA ALA A 73 -16.31 11.39 6.92
C ALA A 73 -16.92 10.44 7.97
N ASN A 74 -17.75 9.50 7.54
CA ASN A 74 -18.40 8.54 8.43
C ASN A 74 -17.41 7.52 9.00
N ILE A 75 -16.53 6.94 8.17
CA ILE A 75 -15.58 5.94 8.64
C ILE A 75 -14.52 6.55 9.57
N LEU A 76 -14.14 7.80 9.38
CA LEU A 76 -13.20 8.52 10.24
C LEU A 76 -13.72 8.71 11.67
N VAL A 77 -15.03 8.57 11.93
CA VAL A 77 -15.55 8.53 13.30
C VAL A 77 -15.04 7.29 14.04
N HIS A 78 -14.89 6.16 13.35
CA HIS A 78 -14.39 4.91 13.92
C HIS A 78 -12.87 4.82 13.88
N TYR A 79 -12.26 5.35 12.83
CA TYR A 79 -10.81 5.38 12.63
C TYR A 79 -10.23 6.78 12.87
N TYR A 80 -10.73 7.46 13.91
CA TYR A 80 -10.45 8.88 14.18
C TYR A 80 -8.94 9.24 14.29
N PRO A 81 -8.03 8.34 14.71
CA PRO A 81 -6.61 8.71 14.72
C PRO A 81 -6.07 9.05 13.32
N LEU A 82 -6.64 8.50 12.24
CA LEU A 82 -6.25 8.86 10.86
C LEU A 82 -6.56 10.32 10.52
N ALA A 83 -7.52 10.95 11.22
CA ALA A 83 -7.84 12.37 11.05
C ALA A 83 -6.93 13.30 11.87
N GLY A 84 -5.95 12.75 12.58
CA GLY A 84 -4.97 13.48 13.38
C GLY A 84 -3.69 13.83 12.64
N ARG A 85 -2.66 14.20 13.42
CA ARG A 85 -1.31 14.54 12.94
C ARG A 85 -0.26 13.89 13.83
N LEU A 86 0.87 13.48 13.24
CA LEU A 86 2.01 13.02 14.02
C LEU A 86 2.61 14.17 14.83
N ARG A 87 3.03 13.85 16.05
CA ARG A 87 3.78 14.74 16.92
C ARG A 87 4.95 13.98 17.55
N LEU A 88 6.07 14.66 17.71
CA LEU A 88 7.22 14.13 18.40
C LEU A 88 7.06 14.41 19.90
N GLY A 89 7.06 13.36 20.70
CA GLY A 89 7.04 13.46 22.16
C GLY A 89 8.40 13.89 22.75
N SER A 90 8.42 14.25 24.02
CA SER A 90 9.65 14.62 24.74
C SER A 90 10.64 13.44 24.89
N ASP A 91 10.16 12.23 24.72
CA ASP A 91 10.93 10.97 24.72
C ASP A 91 11.51 10.62 23.34
N GLY A 92 11.35 11.50 22.35
CA GLY A 92 11.81 11.30 20.98
C GLY A 92 10.94 10.33 20.17
N LYS A 93 9.77 9.92 20.67
CA LYS A 93 8.86 8.99 20.01
C LYS A 93 7.67 9.73 19.41
N TYR A 94 7.15 9.15 18.32
CA TYR A 94 5.95 9.66 17.69
C TYR A 94 4.69 9.25 18.47
N ASN A 95 3.72 10.17 18.50
CA ASN A 95 2.35 9.96 18.91
C ASN A 95 1.44 10.63 17.88
N VAL A 96 0.17 10.26 17.85
CA VAL A 96 -0.81 10.96 17.02
C VAL A 96 -1.61 11.91 17.90
N GLU A 97 -1.57 13.19 17.58
CA GLU A 97 -2.51 14.16 18.13
C GLU A 97 -3.84 14.04 17.36
N CYS A 98 -4.90 13.63 18.04
CA CYS A 98 -6.24 13.47 17.47
C CYS A 98 -6.91 14.85 17.32
N THR A 99 -6.53 15.57 16.27
CA THR A 99 -6.95 16.97 16.04
C THR A 99 -8.31 17.08 15.36
N ASN A 100 -8.83 16.00 14.78
CA ASN A 100 -9.99 15.97 13.89
C ASN A 100 -9.85 16.83 12.61
N GLU A 101 -8.63 17.22 12.24
CA GLU A 101 -8.39 18.00 11.00
C GLU A 101 -8.75 17.24 9.73
N GLY A 102 -8.79 15.91 9.80
CA GLY A 102 -9.18 15.09 8.67
C GLY A 102 -8.05 14.65 7.75
N VAL A 103 -8.45 14.00 6.66
CA VAL A 103 -7.59 13.43 5.62
C VAL A 103 -7.75 14.23 4.32
N LEU A 104 -6.71 14.26 3.48
CA LEU A 104 -6.78 14.93 2.19
C LEU A 104 -7.51 14.06 1.16
N PHE A 105 -8.44 14.66 0.45
CA PHE A 105 -9.19 14.04 -0.64
C PHE A 105 -9.05 14.85 -1.92
N VAL A 106 -8.79 14.16 -3.05
CA VAL A 106 -8.62 14.77 -4.38
C VAL A 106 -9.49 14.05 -5.40
N GLU A 107 -10.28 14.81 -6.13
CA GLU A 107 -10.95 14.34 -7.33
C GLU A 107 -10.06 14.54 -8.54
N ALA A 108 -10.05 13.56 -9.44
CA ALA A 108 -9.27 13.65 -10.66
C ALA A 108 -10.01 13.05 -11.87
N ARG A 109 -9.59 13.47 -13.06
CA ARG A 109 -10.10 12.95 -14.33
C ARG A 109 -8.94 12.60 -15.25
N ALA A 110 -8.94 11.38 -15.77
CA ALA A 110 -7.98 10.91 -16.76
C ALA A 110 -8.46 11.19 -18.17
N ASN A 111 -7.51 11.46 -19.08
CA ASN A 111 -7.79 11.68 -20.50
C ASN A 111 -7.89 10.38 -21.32
N CYS A 112 -7.86 9.21 -20.67
CA CYS A 112 -7.82 7.90 -21.30
C CYS A 112 -8.88 6.95 -20.73
N ASN A 113 -8.98 5.74 -21.28
CA ASN A 113 -9.71 4.63 -20.73
C ASN A 113 -8.83 3.87 -19.71
N MET A 114 -9.48 3.13 -18.81
CA MET A 114 -8.79 2.42 -17.73
C MET A 114 -7.91 1.26 -18.23
N ASP A 115 -8.28 0.62 -19.35
CA ASP A 115 -7.52 -0.45 -19.98
C ASP A 115 -6.15 -0.01 -20.55
N GLN A 116 -5.94 1.31 -20.67
CA GLN A 116 -4.66 1.91 -21.04
C GLN A 116 -3.73 2.12 -19.84
N VAL A 117 -4.19 1.79 -18.63
CA VAL A 117 -3.42 1.89 -17.39
C VAL A 117 -3.24 0.49 -16.82
N ASP A 118 -2.01 0.00 -16.84
CA ASP A 118 -1.65 -1.28 -16.21
C ASP A 118 -0.93 -0.99 -14.90
N VAL A 119 -1.53 -1.43 -13.78
CA VAL A 119 -0.92 -1.30 -12.45
C VAL A 119 -0.19 -2.56 -12.00
N GLN A 120 -0.25 -3.63 -12.77
CA GLN A 120 0.38 -4.91 -12.45
C GLN A 120 1.85 -4.96 -12.88
N VAL A 121 2.20 -4.18 -13.90
CA VAL A 121 3.58 -4.12 -14.41
C VAL A 121 4.22 -2.85 -13.87
N ILE A 122 4.95 -2.95 -12.77
CA ILE A 122 5.74 -1.85 -12.25
C ILE A 122 7.10 -1.88 -12.96
N THR A 123 7.19 -1.16 -14.06
CA THR A 123 8.44 -0.75 -14.71
C THR A 123 8.68 0.73 -14.41
N GLU A 124 9.86 1.26 -14.69
CA GLU A 124 10.15 2.70 -14.47
C GLU A 124 9.09 3.60 -15.12
N ASP A 125 8.69 3.31 -16.36
CA ASP A 125 7.64 4.06 -17.08
C ASP A 125 6.25 3.92 -16.42
N HIS A 126 5.95 2.78 -15.82
CA HIS A 126 4.67 2.54 -15.12
C HIS A 126 4.64 3.16 -13.72
N SER A 127 5.77 3.29 -13.05
CA SER A 127 5.88 3.98 -11.75
C SER A 127 5.42 5.44 -11.87
N GLU A 128 5.80 6.15 -12.95
CA GLU A 128 5.31 7.50 -13.22
C GLU A 128 3.80 7.52 -13.47
N THR A 129 3.29 6.57 -14.25
CA THR A 129 1.87 6.44 -14.57
C THR A 129 1.04 6.19 -13.31
N ILE A 130 1.45 5.25 -12.47
CA ILE A 130 0.79 4.93 -11.19
C ILE A 130 0.89 6.13 -10.24
N GLY A 131 2.04 6.81 -10.20
CA GLY A 131 2.24 8.01 -9.40
C GLY A 131 1.25 9.15 -9.73
N LYS A 132 0.77 9.23 -10.97
CA LYS A 132 -0.27 10.20 -11.37
C LYS A 132 -1.64 9.88 -10.76
N LEU A 133 -1.91 8.59 -10.41
CA LEU A 133 -3.14 8.14 -9.75
C LEU A 133 -3.14 8.38 -8.23
N LEU A 134 -2.04 8.87 -7.69
CA LEU A 134 -1.88 9.21 -6.28
C LEU A 134 -1.77 10.71 -6.10
N TYR A 135 -2.27 11.20 -4.98
CA TYR A 135 -2.00 12.56 -4.54
C TYR A 135 -0.87 12.53 -3.50
N ARG A 136 0.19 13.27 -3.81
CA ARG A 136 1.27 13.58 -2.87
C ARG A 136 1.21 15.08 -2.59
N SER A 137 1.20 15.47 -1.33
CA SER A 137 1.20 16.89 -0.96
C SER A 137 2.49 17.55 -1.45
N PRO A 138 2.45 18.57 -2.30
CA PRO A 138 3.64 19.23 -2.79
C PRO A 138 4.36 19.96 -1.66
N GLY A 139 5.69 19.86 -1.62
CA GLY A 139 6.54 20.69 -0.75
C GLY A 139 6.57 20.30 0.73
N THR A 140 5.93 19.19 1.13
CA THR A 140 5.99 18.69 2.51
C THR A 140 6.80 17.40 2.55
N GLU A 141 8.06 17.51 2.94
CA GLU A 141 8.91 16.34 3.26
C GLU A 141 8.83 15.97 4.75
N ASN A 142 8.34 16.89 5.58
CA ASN A 142 8.21 16.69 7.01
C ASN A 142 6.94 15.90 7.33
N ILE A 143 7.10 14.67 7.80
CA ILE A 143 5.99 13.78 8.17
C ILE A 143 5.08 14.34 9.28
N LEU A 144 5.58 15.28 10.11
CA LEU A 144 4.80 15.92 11.18
C LEU A 144 3.78 16.93 10.65
N GLU A 145 3.99 17.42 9.42
CA GLU A 145 3.11 18.39 8.76
C GLU A 145 2.12 17.74 7.80
N MET A 146 2.34 16.45 7.50
CA MET A 146 1.52 15.71 6.55
C MET A 146 0.27 15.15 7.21
N PRO A 147 -0.90 15.17 6.54
CA PRO A 147 -2.02 14.34 6.91
C PRO A 147 -1.63 12.87 6.90
N LEU A 148 -2.12 12.08 7.86
CA LEU A 148 -1.80 10.67 7.99
C LEU A 148 -2.33 9.81 6.84
N MET A 149 -3.25 10.37 6.06
CA MET A 149 -3.80 9.71 4.88
C MET A 149 -4.17 10.72 3.81
N THR A 150 -3.97 10.33 2.55
CA THR A 150 -4.52 11.00 1.37
C THR A 150 -5.26 10.00 0.50
N ALA A 151 -6.36 10.43 -0.13
CA ALA A 151 -7.12 9.64 -1.07
C ALA A 151 -7.34 10.43 -2.36
N GLN A 152 -7.15 9.79 -3.51
CA GLN A 152 -7.46 10.35 -4.82
C GLN A 152 -8.41 9.43 -5.56
N VAL A 153 -9.54 9.96 -6.03
CA VAL A 153 -10.47 9.26 -6.92
C VAL A 153 -10.32 9.80 -8.32
N THR A 154 -9.79 8.97 -9.22
CA THR A 154 -9.56 9.34 -10.63
C THR A 154 -10.57 8.65 -11.53
N ARG A 155 -11.40 9.44 -12.24
CA ARG A 155 -12.39 8.91 -13.19
C ARG A 155 -11.78 8.77 -14.57
N PHE A 156 -12.04 7.65 -15.23
CA PHE A 156 -11.65 7.37 -16.62
C PHE A 156 -12.79 7.63 -17.61
N LYS A 157 -12.45 7.82 -18.90
CA LYS A 157 -13.44 8.02 -19.98
C LYS A 157 -14.41 6.86 -20.11
N CYS A 158 -13.96 5.62 -19.87
CA CYS A 158 -14.79 4.41 -19.94
C CYS A 158 -15.81 4.31 -18.79
N GLY A 159 -15.82 5.24 -17.83
CA GLY A 159 -16.70 5.22 -16.67
C GLY A 159 -16.18 4.42 -15.47
N GLY A 160 -15.06 3.71 -15.62
CA GLY A 160 -14.31 3.15 -14.49
C GLY A 160 -13.59 4.23 -13.70
N PHE A 161 -13.06 3.87 -12.53
CA PHE A 161 -12.27 4.78 -11.70
C PHE A 161 -11.10 4.08 -11.01
N ALA A 162 -10.11 4.88 -10.62
CA ALA A 162 -9.05 4.47 -9.73
C ALA A 162 -9.23 5.14 -8.36
N LEU A 163 -9.01 4.38 -7.30
CA LEU A 163 -8.83 4.86 -5.94
C LEU A 163 -7.35 4.75 -5.59
N GLY A 164 -6.66 5.87 -5.49
CA GLY A 164 -5.28 5.97 -5.04
C GLY A 164 -5.23 6.37 -3.57
N LEU A 165 -4.52 5.62 -2.75
CA LEU A 165 -4.36 5.85 -1.32
C LEU A 165 -2.89 6.01 -0.95
N SER A 166 -2.65 6.90 -0.02
CA SER A 166 -1.35 7.05 0.65
C SER A 166 -1.61 7.13 2.14
N ILE A 167 -1.16 6.15 2.92
CA ILE A 167 -1.41 6.03 4.36
C ILE A 167 -0.09 5.90 5.08
N SER A 168 0.09 6.63 6.18
CA SER A 168 1.26 6.52 7.04
C SER A 168 1.36 5.12 7.63
N HIS A 169 2.51 4.47 7.45
CA HIS A 169 2.74 3.10 7.93
C HIS A 169 2.78 3.02 9.47
N CYS A 170 3.01 4.14 10.17
CA CYS A 170 2.85 4.22 11.62
C CYS A 170 1.42 3.90 12.09
N MET A 171 0.43 4.08 11.21
CA MET A 171 -0.98 3.90 11.54
C MET A 171 -1.48 2.51 11.23
N VAL A 172 -0.97 1.90 10.16
CA VAL A 172 -1.46 0.65 9.59
C VAL A 172 -0.31 -0.22 9.11
N ASP A 173 -0.44 -1.51 9.30
CA ASP A 173 0.27 -2.54 8.56
C ASP A 173 -0.58 -3.02 7.37
N GLY A 174 -0.13 -4.04 6.66
CA GLY A 174 -0.87 -4.58 5.51
C GLY A 174 -2.27 -5.07 5.86
N ILE A 175 -2.43 -5.78 6.99
CA ILE A 175 -3.73 -6.34 7.42
C ILE A 175 -4.67 -5.22 7.85
N SER A 176 -4.22 -4.34 8.72
CA SER A 176 -5.07 -3.24 9.22
C SER A 176 -5.42 -2.21 8.12
N ALA A 177 -4.54 -2.01 7.12
CA ALA A 177 -4.87 -1.22 5.95
C ALA A 177 -6.02 -1.84 5.14
N MET A 178 -5.99 -3.15 4.92
CA MET A 178 -7.07 -3.85 4.23
C MET A 178 -8.38 -3.85 5.03
N GLU A 179 -8.32 -4.01 6.35
CA GLU A 179 -9.50 -3.88 7.21
C GLU A 179 -10.10 -2.47 7.17
N PHE A 180 -9.26 -1.44 7.17
CA PHE A 180 -9.71 -0.05 6.99
C PHE A 180 -10.43 0.14 5.65
N ILE A 181 -9.84 -0.32 4.54
CA ILE A 181 -10.42 -0.18 3.20
C ILE A 181 -11.74 -0.94 3.11
N LYS A 182 -11.81 -2.16 3.67
CA LYS A 182 -13.06 -2.94 3.76
C LYS A 182 -14.13 -2.19 4.54
N SER A 183 -13.79 -1.67 5.71
CA SER A 183 -14.70 -0.91 6.55
C SER A 183 -15.20 0.36 5.85
N TRP A 184 -14.32 1.06 5.12
CA TRP A 184 -14.71 2.20 4.30
C TRP A 184 -15.64 1.80 3.15
N ALA A 185 -15.37 0.69 2.48
CA ALA A 185 -16.21 0.15 1.42
C ALA A 185 -17.59 -0.28 1.95
N GLU A 186 -17.67 -0.88 3.13
CA GLU A 186 -18.94 -1.21 3.81
C GLU A 186 -19.74 0.07 4.10
N THR A 187 -19.07 1.10 4.66
CA THR A 187 -19.67 2.40 4.95
C THR A 187 -20.19 3.08 3.67
N ALA A 188 -19.43 3.01 2.57
CA ALA A 188 -19.84 3.58 1.28
C ALA A 188 -21.10 2.91 0.69
N ARG A 189 -21.35 1.66 1.04
CA ARG A 189 -22.57 0.91 0.67
C ARG A 189 -23.70 1.06 1.69
N GLY A 190 -23.51 1.84 2.74
CA GLY A 190 -24.49 1.98 3.83
C GLY A 190 -24.63 0.72 4.68
N MET A 191 -23.62 -0.15 4.69
CA MET A 191 -23.60 -1.38 5.48
C MET A 191 -22.98 -1.14 6.86
N PRO A 192 -23.37 -1.90 7.89
CA PRO A 192 -22.70 -1.87 9.17
C PRO A 192 -21.27 -2.43 9.03
N LEU A 193 -20.37 -1.98 9.88
CA LEU A 193 -19.00 -2.50 9.93
C LEU A 193 -18.99 -3.96 10.38
N THR A 194 -18.41 -4.83 9.59
CA THR A 194 -18.20 -6.25 9.96
C THR A 194 -17.22 -6.35 11.13
N THR A 195 -16.15 -5.55 11.08
CA THR A 195 -15.10 -5.50 12.13
C THR A 195 -14.96 -4.06 12.62
N LYS A 196 -15.03 -3.86 13.93
CA LYS A 196 -14.72 -2.56 14.54
C LYS A 196 -13.22 -2.49 14.83
N PRO A 197 -12.56 -1.35 14.56
CA PRO A 197 -11.14 -1.22 14.88
C PRO A 197 -10.90 -1.29 16.39
N VAL A 198 -9.86 -1.99 16.79
CA VAL A 198 -9.36 -1.99 18.17
C VAL A 198 -8.28 -0.91 18.26
N LEU A 199 -8.61 0.20 18.92
CA LEU A 199 -7.72 1.35 19.00
C LEU A 199 -6.85 1.36 20.28
N ASP A 200 -7.18 0.53 21.28
CA ASP A 200 -6.38 0.43 22.50
C ASP A 200 -5.10 -0.37 22.23
N ARG A 201 -3.98 0.32 22.21
CA ARG A 201 -2.63 -0.25 22.08
C ARG A 201 -1.88 -0.31 23.41
N SER A 202 -2.55 -0.16 24.53
CA SER A 202 -1.91 -0.16 25.87
C SER A 202 -1.15 -1.43 26.17
N ILE A 203 -1.62 -2.58 25.66
CA ILE A 203 -0.93 -3.88 25.78
C ILE A 203 0.42 -3.96 25.05
N LEU A 204 0.66 -3.04 24.10
CA LEU A 204 1.91 -2.98 23.33
C LEU A 204 2.92 -2.00 23.92
N ARG A 205 2.67 -1.46 25.11
CA ARG A 205 3.64 -0.62 25.81
C ARG A 205 4.90 -1.40 26.14
N SER A 206 6.06 -0.77 25.93
CA SER A 206 7.33 -1.35 26.33
C SER A 206 7.38 -1.56 27.85
N ARG A 207 8.05 -2.63 28.27
CA ARG A 207 8.30 -2.93 29.69
C ARG A 207 9.15 -1.84 30.32
N GLN A 208 8.85 -1.51 31.56
CA GLN A 208 9.65 -0.58 32.35
C GLN A 208 10.02 -1.26 33.69
N PRO A 209 11.34 -1.45 33.96
CA PRO A 209 12.47 -1.13 33.10
C PRO A 209 12.51 -2.02 31.85
N PRO A 210 13.21 -1.61 30.76
CA PRO A 210 13.39 -2.44 29.59
C PRO A 210 14.04 -3.77 29.96
N LYS A 211 13.47 -4.89 29.49
CA LYS A 211 14.00 -6.23 29.76
C LYS A 211 13.93 -7.07 28.50
N ILE A 212 15.05 -7.67 28.12
CA ILE A 212 15.14 -8.64 27.03
C ILE A 212 15.00 -10.02 27.63
N ASP A 213 13.79 -10.62 27.51
CA ASP A 213 13.53 -11.97 28.03
C ASP A 213 13.83 -13.08 27.01
N PHE A 214 13.87 -12.71 25.74
CA PHE A 214 14.10 -13.64 24.63
C PHE A 214 15.31 -13.15 23.83
N PRO A 215 16.50 -13.75 24.06
CA PRO A 215 17.67 -13.40 23.26
C PRO A 215 17.46 -13.86 21.81
N PHE A 216 17.45 -12.94 20.89
CA PHE A 216 17.50 -13.21 19.46
C PHE A 216 18.97 -13.36 19.07
N GLY A 217 19.45 -14.59 18.93
CA GLY A 217 20.84 -14.86 18.54
C GLY A 217 21.27 -14.28 17.20
N GLN A 218 20.29 -13.91 16.36
CA GLN A 218 20.54 -13.23 15.08
C GLN A 218 20.86 -11.72 15.23
N TYR A 219 20.51 -11.12 16.37
CA TYR A 219 20.84 -9.74 16.72
C TYR A 219 21.84 -9.71 17.86
N ALA A 220 23.00 -10.38 17.68
CA ALA A 220 24.15 -10.12 18.54
C ALA A 220 24.46 -8.62 18.45
N PRO A 221 24.74 -7.93 19.58
CA PRO A 221 25.20 -6.54 19.49
C PRO A 221 26.39 -6.50 18.52
N ALA A 222 26.25 -5.81 17.41
CA ALA A 222 27.39 -5.55 16.56
C ALA A 222 28.42 -4.87 17.44
N GLU A 223 29.63 -5.41 17.50
CA GLU A 223 30.72 -4.72 18.21
C GLU A 223 30.81 -3.33 17.63
N THR A 224 30.51 -2.33 18.46
CA THR A 224 30.35 -0.93 18.08
C THR A 224 31.56 -0.32 17.36
N ASN A 225 32.67 -1.02 17.34
CA ASN A 225 33.92 -0.60 16.71
C ASN A 225 33.96 -0.79 15.19
N ASN A 226 32.96 -1.48 14.58
CA ASN A 226 32.97 -1.76 13.14
C ASN A 226 31.76 -1.17 12.36
N LEU A 227 30.88 -0.40 13.01
CA LEU A 227 29.72 0.20 12.35
C LEU A 227 30.10 1.30 11.32
N SER A 228 31.33 1.82 11.37
CA SER A 228 31.81 2.82 10.41
C SER A 228 32.23 2.27 9.04
N ASN A 229 32.24 0.95 8.85
CA ASN A 229 32.75 0.30 7.63
C ASN A 229 31.74 -0.64 6.95
N ILE A 230 30.45 -0.60 7.30
CA ILE A 230 29.42 -1.21 6.47
C ILE A 230 29.16 -0.23 5.32
N THR A 231 30.06 -0.20 4.36
CA THR A 231 29.77 0.39 3.06
C THR A 231 28.73 -0.52 2.42
N ASP A 232 27.56 0.04 2.15
CA ASP A 232 26.57 -0.59 1.28
C ASP A 232 27.31 -1.01 -0.01
N PRO A 233 27.44 -2.31 -0.31
CA PRO A 233 28.21 -2.79 -1.46
C PRO A 233 27.63 -2.29 -2.80
N PHE A 234 26.43 -1.73 -2.79
CA PHE A 234 25.68 -1.23 -3.94
C PHE A 234 25.51 0.30 -3.90
N GLN A 235 26.29 1.00 -3.07
CA GLN A 235 26.18 2.46 -2.91
C GLN A 235 26.38 3.18 -4.25
N GLY A 236 25.31 3.87 -4.70
CA GLY A 236 25.32 4.65 -5.94
C GLY A 236 24.86 3.86 -7.18
N GLU A 237 24.50 2.58 -7.08
CA GLU A 237 23.87 1.85 -8.17
C GLU A 237 22.44 2.34 -8.42
N GLN A 238 22.03 2.28 -9.67
CA GLN A 238 20.63 2.49 -10.07
C GLN A 238 19.77 1.35 -9.52
N ILE A 239 18.65 1.70 -8.92
CA ILE A 239 17.64 0.71 -8.48
C ILE A 239 16.76 0.35 -9.67
N LEU A 240 16.60 -0.95 -9.92
CA LEU A 240 15.68 -1.49 -10.92
C LEU A 240 14.47 -2.10 -10.24
N THR A 241 13.29 -1.73 -10.73
CA THR A 241 12.02 -2.38 -10.36
C THR A 241 11.68 -3.44 -11.39
N LYS A 242 11.49 -4.69 -10.95
CA LYS A 242 11.02 -5.78 -11.82
C LYS A 242 9.88 -6.56 -11.21
N CYS A 243 8.99 -7.04 -12.09
CA CYS A 243 7.88 -7.91 -11.74
C CYS A 243 8.13 -9.32 -12.26
N PHE A 244 7.98 -10.32 -11.39
CA PHE A 244 8.13 -11.74 -11.69
C PHE A 244 6.81 -12.45 -11.45
N LEU A 245 6.23 -13.01 -12.51
CA LEU A 245 5.00 -13.80 -12.41
C LEU A 245 5.32 -15.25 -12.02
N PHE A 246 4.73 -15.69 -10.93
CA PHE A 246 4.64 -17.09 -10.52
C PHE A 246 3.24 -17.61 -10.84
N ASP A 247 3.08 -18.21 -12.00
CA ASP A 247 1.82 -18.87 -12.37
C ASP A 247 1.59 -20.15 -11.53
N SER A 248 0.43 -20.80 -11.71
CA SER A 248 0.08 -22.01 -10.98
C SER A 248 1.08 -23.16 -11.17
N ASN A 249 1.75 -23.26 -12.32
CA ASN A 249 2.73 -24.31 -12.59
C ASN A 249 4.03 -24.06 -11.82
N LYS A 250 4.55 -22.83 -11.86
CA LYS A 250 5.73 -22.43 -11.08
C LYS A 250 5.48 -22.57 -9.58
N LEU A 251 4.29 -22.18 -9.09
CA LEU A 251 3.92 -22.37 -7.69
C LEU A 251 3.88 -23.85 -7.29
N ALA A 252 3.39 -24.74 -8.17
CA ALA A 252 3.39 -26.18 -7.93
C ALA A 252 4.82 -26.75 -7.90
N ILE A 253 5.70 -26.31 -8.80
CA ILE A 253 7.12 -26.70 -8.82
C ILE A 253 7.78 -26.30 -7.50
N LEU A 254 7.64 -25.04 -7.08
CA LEU A 254 8.22 -24.55 -5.83
C LEU A 254 7.74 -25.33 -4.59
N LYS A 255 6.46 -25.67 -4.54
CA LYS A 255 5.92 -26.49 -3.44
C LYS A 255 6.49 -27.89 -3.46
N ASN A 256 6.62 -28.51 -4.61
CA ASN A 256 7.21 -29.84 -4.74
C ASN A 256 8.68 -29.84 -4.30
N MET A 257 9.45 -28.84 -4.74
CA MET A 257 10.85 -28.68 -4.31
C MET A 257 10.96 -28.51 -2.78
N ALA A 258 10.08 -27.70 -2.17
CA ALA A 258 10.08 -27.50 -0.71
C ALA A 258 9.73 -28.75 0.10
N MET A 259 9.12 -29.76 -0.54
CA MET A 259 8.70 -31.00 0.11
C MET A 259 9.54 -32.21 -0.32
N GLU A 260 10.52 -32.05 -1.21
CA GLU A 260 11.24 -33.14 -1.87
C GLU A 260 12.05 -34.01 -0.89
N ASP A 261 12.65 -33.39 0.13
CA ASP A 261 13.43 -34.08 1.14
C ASP A 261 12.59 -34.75 2.25
N GLY A 262 11.27 -34.58 2.22
CA GLY A 262 10.33 -35.11 3.19
C GLY A 262 10.34 -34.43 4.57
N THR A 263 11.17 -33.40 4.76
CA THR A 263 11.25 -32.62 6.02
C THR A 263 9.98 -31.80 6.21
N VAL A 264 9.44 -31.25 5.12
CA VAL A 264 8.19 -30.47 5.10
C VAL A 264 7.07 -31.35 4.52
N LYS A 265 6.09 -31.69 5.37
CA LYS A 265 4.96 -32.56 4.96
C LYS A 265 3.89 -31.85 4.12
N SER A 266 3.80 -30.54 4.23
CA SER A 266 2.88 -29.69 3.44
C SER A 266 3.42 -28.27 3.35
N CYS A 267 3.28 -27.65 2.18
CA CYS A 267 3.71 -26.27 1.96
C CYS A 267 2.60 -25.49 1.25
N SER A 268 2.23 -24.33 1.81
CA SER A 268 1.32 -23.42 1.12
C SER A 268 2.06 -22.60 0.04
N ASN A 269 1.33 -22.02 -0.89
CA ASN A 269 1.93 -21.08 -1.83
C ASN A 269 2.59 -19.92 -1.09
N PHE A 270 1.96 -19.45 -0.02
CA PHE A 270 2.48 -18.43 0.88
C PHE A 270 3.82 -18.86 1.49
N THR A 271 3.88 -20.05 2.09
CA THR A 271 5.09 -20.59 2.70
C THR A 271 6.19 -20.77 1.66
N ALA A 272 5.86 -21.31 0.47
CA ALA A 272 6.83 -21.54 -0.60
C ALA A 272 7.45 -20.25 -1.13
N LEU A 273 6.69 -19.18 -1.14
CA LEU A 273 7.13 -17.87 -1.64
C LEU A 273 7.53 -16.91 -0.51
N THR A 274 7.31 -17.27 0.77
CA THR A 274 7.40 -16.33 1.91
C THR A 274 6.56 -15.07 1.68
N ALA A 275 5.40 -15.21 1.03
CA ALA A 275 4.61 -14.10 0.52
C ALA A 275 3.42 -13.78 1.41
N PHE A 276 3.21 -12.51 1.61
CA PHE A 276 2.04 -11.98 2.26
C PHE A 276 1.00 -11.60 1.17
N VAL A 277 0.13 -12.55 0.81
CA VAL A 277 -0.99 -12.24 -0.09
C VAL A 277 -2.14 -11.71 0.74
N LEU A 278 -2.32 -10.39 0.74
CA LEU A 278 -3.47 -9.76 1.36
C LEU A 278 -4.73 -10.04 0.52
N PRO A 279 -5.83 -10.51 1.12
CA PRO A 279 -7.08 -10.70 0.40
C PRO A 279 -7.68 -9.33 0.03
N ILE A 280 -7.66 -9.01 -1.26
CA ILE A 280 -8.22 -7.77 -1.81
C ILE A 280 -9.76 -7.86 -1.94
N GLU A 281 -10.29 -9.05 -1.77
CA GLU A 281 -11.71 -9.41 -1.97
C GLU A 281 -12.70 -8.59 -1.14
N CYS A 282 -12.19 -7.87 -0.14
CA CYS A 282 -13.01 -7.09 0.78
C CYS A 282 -13.22 -5.62 0.39
N ALA A 283 -12.57 -5.12 -0.66
CA ALA A 283 -12.59 -3.69 -1.02
C ALA A 283 -13.66 -3.36 -2.10
N ASP A 284 -14.90 -3.82 -1.89
CA ASP A 284 -16.02 -3.49 -2.77
C ASP A 284 -16.77 -2.25 -2.28
N PHE A 285 -16.61 -1.12 -3.00
CA PHE A 285 -17.32 0.14 -2.74
C PHE A 285 -18.68 0.24 -3.44
N GLY A 286 -19.27 -0.88 -3.89
CA GLY A 286 -20.55 -0.94 -4.61
C GLY A 286 -20.38 -1.02 -6.14
N TRP A 287 -19.14 -1.11 -6.63
CA TRP A 287 -18.80 -1.33 -8.04
C TRP A 287 -18.23 -2.74 -8.31
N GLY A 288 -18.26 -3.63 -7.32
CA GLY A 288 -17.60 -4.92 -7.33
C GLY A 288 -16.17 -4.82 -6.79
N GLU A 289 -15.46 -5.96 -6.81
CA GLU A 289 -14.06 -6.00 -6.44
C GLU A 289 -13.19 -5.18 -7.41
N PRO A 290 -12.03 -4.62 -6.95
CA PRO A 290 -11.09 -3.97 -7.84
C PRO A 290 -10.62 -4.93 -8.94
N ALA A 291 -10.64 -4.45 -10.18
CA ALA A 291 -10.18 -5.25 -11.33
C ALA A 291 -8.67 -5.46 -11.30
N GLN A 292 -7.93 -4.54 -10.69
CA GLN A 292 -6.49 -4.58 -10.49
C GLN A 292 -6.14 -3.82 -9.20
N PHE A 293 -5.09 -4.29 -8.53
CA PHE A 293 -4.53 -3.69 -7.32
C PHE A 293 -3.00 -3.76 -7.40
N GLY A 294 -2.32 -2.75 -6.87
CA GLY A 294 -0.86 -2.74 -6.80
C GLY A 294 -0.31 -1.69 -5.85
N GLY A 295 0.85 -1.97 -5.32
CA GLY A 295 1.68 -0.99 -4.63
C GLY A 295 2.21 0.04 -5.63
N ALA A 296 2.21 1.31 -5.26
CA ALA A 296 2.60 2.37 -6.18
C ALA A 296 4.07 2.78 -6.08
N ASN A 297 4.72 2.47 -4.97
CA ASN A 297 6.16 2.64 -4.76
C ASN A 297 6.61 1.69 -3.66
N LEU A 298 7.71 1.00 -3.89
CA LEU A 298 8.38 0.21 -2.88
C LEU A 298 9.49 1.04 -2.22
N PRO A 299 9.75 0.89 -0.92
CA PRO A 299 11.01 1.33 -0.34
C PRO A 299 12.19 0.64 -1.04
N LYS A 300 13.37 1.26 -1.08
CA LYS A 300 14.60 0.63 -1.61
C LYS A 300 14.80 -0.74 -0.92
N ASP A 301 15.31 -1.70 -1.67
CA ASP A 301 15.62 -3.05 -1.19
C ASP A 301 14.42 -3.80 -0.60
N SER A 302 13.24 -3.55 -1.14
CA SER A 302 12.00 -4.20 -0.70
C SER A 302 11.33 -5.01 -1.81
N GLY A 303 10.45 -5.93 -1.39
CA GLY A 303 9.65 -6.72 -2.31
C GLY A 303 8.19 -6.79 -1.87
N VAL A 304 7.29 -6.88 -2.84
CA VAL A 304 5.86 -7.05 -2.60
C VAL A 304 5.34 -8.21 -3.43
N PHE A 305 4.53 -9.06 -2.81
CA PHE A 305 3.79 -10.11 -3.49
C PHE A 305 2.36 -9.66 -3.72
N LEU A 306 1.90 -9.77 -4.95
CA LEU A 306 0.54 -9.40 -5.36
C LEU A 306 -0.12 -10.56 -6.10
N PRO A 307 -1.43 -10.80 -5.92
CA PRO A 307 -2.12 -11.79 -6.72
C PRO A 307 -2.11 -11.43 -8.21
N ASP A 308 -2.06 -12.44 -9.07
CA ASP A 308 -2.28 -12.27 -10.51
C ASP A 308 -3.73 -11.80 -10.74
N GLY A 309 -3.88 -10.59 -11.25
CA GLY A 309 -5.19 -9.93 -11.39
C GLY A 309 -6.11 -10.54 -12.45
N LYS A 310 -5.62 -11.44 -13.32
CA LYS A 310 -6.43 -12.01 -14.41
C LYS A 310 -7.20 -13.25 -13.97
N GLU A 311 -6.53 -14.20 -13.35
CA GLU A 311 -7.14 -15.48 -12.96
C GLU A 311 -7.06 -15.76 -11.46
N LYS A 312 -6.39 -14.90 -10.68
CA LYS A 312 -6.12 -15.05 -9.23
C LYS A 312 -5.45 -16.41 -8.88
N LYS A 313 -4.79 -17.04 -9.85
CA LYS A 313 -4.11 -18.35 -9.70
C LYS A 313 -2.60 -18.24 -9.54
N GLY A 314 -2.05 -17.08 -9.90
CA GLY A 314 -0.64 -16.77 -9.83
C GLY A 314 -0.35 -15.68 -8.80
N ILE A 315 0.95 -15.45 -8.56
CA ILE A 315 1.45 -14.40 -7.69
C ILE A 315 2.52 -13.61 -8.45
N ASN A 316 2.40 -12.30 -8.45
CA ASN A 316 3.42 -11.37 -8.92
C ASN A 316 4.33 -11.01 -7.76
N LEU A 317 5.63 -11.22 -7.91
CA LEU A 317 6.66 -10.68 -7.05
C LEU A 317 7.24 -9.42 -7.70
N ILE A 318 7.12 -8.30 -7.04
CA ILE A 318 7.70 -7.03 -7.45
C ILE A 318 8.87 -6.74 -6.53
N LEU A 319 10.05 -6.50 -7.11
CA LEU A 319 11.29 -6.23 -6.38
C LEU A 319 11.92 -4.94 -6.85
N ASP A 320 12.44 -4.17 -5.89
CA ASP A 320 13.33 -3.04 -6.07
C ASP A 320 14.73 -3.43 -5.61
N LEU A 321 15.65 -3.64 -6.54
CA LEU A 321 17.03 -4.05 -6.26
C LEU A 321 18.02 -3.21 -7.07
N PRO A 322 19.26 -3.00 -6.56
CA PRO A 322 20.38 -2.51 -7.34
C PRO A 322 20.59 -3.37 -8.60
N VAL A 323 21.07 -2.75 -9.67
CA VAL A 323 21.26 -3.41 -10.99
C VAL A 323 22.01 -4.73 -10.86
N THR A 324 23.12 -4.74 -10.12
CA THR A 324 23.94 -5.94 -9.91
C THR A 324 23.19 -7.01 -9.15
N ALA A 325 22.51 -6.66 -8.06
CA ALA A 325 21.69 -7.59 -7.27
C ALA A 325 20.50 -8.12 -8.07
N MET A 326 19.85 -7.29 -8.90
CA MET A 326 18.76 -7.69 -9.77
C MET A 326 19.22 -8.73 -10.82
N SER A 327 20.43 -8.57 -11.37
CA SER A 327 20.98 -9.52 -12.33
C SER A 327 21.20 -10.89 -11.69
N ILE A 328 21.81 -10.94 -10.51
CA ILE A 328 22.02 -12.17 -9.74
C ILE A 328 20.67 -12.81 -9.39
N PHE A 329 19.71 -12.01 -8.92
CA PHE A 329 18.37 -12.50 -8.59
C PHE A 329 17.69 -13.14 -9.80
N GLN A 330 17.80 -12.52 -10.99
CA GLN A 330 17.19 -13.07 -12.22
C GLN A 330 17.79 -14.42 -12.62
N GLU A 331 19.10 -14.61 -12.44
CA GLU A 331 19.75 -15.90 -12.70
C GLU A 331 19.24 -16.99 -11.74
N LEU A 332 19.06 -16.65 -10.46
CA LEU A 332 18.51 -17.56 -9.46
C LEU A 332 17.04 -17.92 -9.71
N MET A 333 16.30 -17.07 -10.42
CA MET A 333 14.86 -17.24 -10.71
C MET A 333 14.59 -17.98 -12.01
N LEU A 334 15.61 -18.47 -12.71
CA LEU A 334 15.47 -19.38 -13.87
C LEU A 334 15.08 -20.79 -13.35
N LEU A 335 13.77 -20.95 -13.06
CA LEU A 335 13.13 -22.21 -12.65
C LEU A 335 12.60 -22.96 -13.89
#